data_bb79b2fc5749c5af87d1170ae20b0f71
#
_entry.id   bb79b2fc5749c5af87d1170ae20b0f71
#
_cell.length_a   1.000
_cell.length_b   1.000
_cell.length_c   1.000
_cell.angle_alpha   90.00
_cell.angle_beta   90.00
_cell.angle_gamma   90.00
#
_symmetry.space_group_name_H-M   'P 1'
#
loop_
_entity.id
_entity.type
_entity.pdbx_description
1 polymer ?
#
loop_
_entity_poly.entity_id
_entity_poly.type
_entity_poly.pdbx_seq_one_letter_code
_entity_poly.pdbx_strand_id
1 'polypeptide(L)'
;MTDPFDLVREWFAAYNRGDLAALGSYYADSASLEYEDGRADGREGIDVAWLARFTAWGPGYEGGQRRRVRMVGRIETGLIHAEWLEKEADGAGVVRERRGYSDFRVERGAILSQQDVFYEGNGEPEIIAGTPPLPPRKYPPRPVVGVGAVIAHDDRVVLIKRKFEPLAGQWSLPGGTLELGESLEAGVAREIREETGLDVEVGPVVEVFDRILLDTEGRVQYHFVLVDYLCRPIGGHLQAGSDVDDAVWVAPSDVSSYHITPKATAVVERALSMVPDAFA
;
A
#
# COMPACT_ATOMS: atom_id res chain seq x y z
N MET A 1 -20.30 -2.82 15.36
CA MET A 1 -20.41 -2.67 13.89
C MET A 1 -18.99 -2.80 13.37
N THR A 2 -18.76 -3.67 12.43
CA THR A 2 -17.44 -3.83 11.77
C THR A 2 -17.06 -2.53 11.09
N ASP A 3 -15.82 -2.07 11.24
CA ASP A 3 -15.32 -0.90 10.53
C ASP A 3 -15.43 -1.16 9.01
N PRO A 4 -15.92 -0.20 8.20
CA PRO A 4 -15.94 -0.34 6.75
C PRO A 4 -14.59 -0.74 6.12
N PHE A 5 -13.47 -0.29 6.69
CA PHE A 5 -12.14 -0.70 6.25
C PHE A 5 -11.88 -2.19 6.48
N ASP A 6 -12.20 -2.70 7.67
CA ASP A 6 -11.98 -4.11 7.99
C ASP A 6 -12.83 -4.99 7.07
N LEU A 7 -14.07 -4.56 6.79
CA LEU A 7 -14.95 -5.27 5.87
C LEU A 7 -14.34 -5.36 4.46
N VAL A 8 -13.79 -4.26 3.93
CA VAL A 8 -13.15 -4.24 2.60
C VAL A 8 -11.87 -5.06 2.59
N ARG A 9 -11.06 -5.03 3.66
CA ARG A 9 -9.86 -5.88 3.80
C ARG A 9 -10.22 -7.37 3.80
N GLU A 10 -11.26 -7.75 4.55
CA GLU A 10 -11.77 -9.13 4.58
C GLU A 10 -12.31 -9.55 3.21
N TRP A 11 -12.99 -8.64 2.49
CA TRP A 11 -13.43 -8.87 1.12
C TRP A 11 -12.26 -9.21 0.20
N PHE A 12 -11.17 -8.41 0.21
CA PHE A 12 -9.97 -8.72 -0.58
C PHE A 12 -9.31 -10.03 -0.18
N ALA A 13 -9.30 -10.35 1.12
CA ALA A 13 -8.78 -11.62 1.58
C ALA A 13 -9.60 -12.80 1.03
N ALA A 14 -10.94 -12.72 1.03
CA ALA A 14 -11.82 -13.72 0.44
C ALA A 14 -11.62 -13.82 -1.09
N TYR A 15 -11.52 -12.68 -1.77
CA TYR A 15 -11.22 -12.60 -3.20
C TYR A 15 -9.92 -13.34 -3.55
N ASN A 16 -8.85 -13.08 -2.83
CA ASN A 16 -7.55 -13.70 -3.05
C ASN A 16 -7.53 -15.21 -2.78
N ARG A 17 -8.37 -15.69 -1.86
CA ARG A 17 -8.56 -17.13 -1.63
C ARG A 17 -9.47 -17.81 -2.65
N GLY A 18 -10.19 -17.05 -3.48
CA GLY A 18 -11.23 -17.58 -4.36
C GLY A 18 -12.48 -18.07 -3.61
N ASP A 19 -12.74 -17.53 -2.44
CA ASP A 19 -13.87 -17.92 -1.58
C ASP A 19 -15.14 -17.18 -2.00
N LEU A 20 -15.81 -17.70 -3.03
CA LEU A 20 -16.99 -17.09 -3.62
C LEU A 20 -18.15 -16.96 -2.61
N ALA A 21 -18.31 -17.95 -1.71
CA ALA A 21 -19.37 -17.90 -0.71
C ALA A 21 -19.15 -16.77 0.30
N ALA A 22 -17.89 -16.58 0.73
CA ALA A 22 -17.54 -15.45 1.57
C ALA A 22 -17.71 -14.12 0.83
N LEU A 23 -17.28 -14.02 -0.45
CA LEU A 23 -17.44 -12.79 -1.24
C LEU A 23 -18.90 -12.33 -1.30
N GLY A 24 -19.82 -13.20 -1.65
CA GLY A 24 -21.25 -12.88 -1.71
C GLY A 24 -21.81 -12.41 -0.37
N SER A 25 -21.29 -12.93 0.74
CA SER A 25 -21.79 -12.59 2.08
C SER A 25 -21.50 -11.14 2.50
N TYR A 26 -20.54 -10.47 1.89
CA TYR A 26 -20.23 -9.07 2.19
C TYR A 26 -21.19 -8.06 1.55
N TYR A 27 -21.97 -8.47 0.54
CA TYR A 27 -22.90 -7.59 -0.15
C TYR A 27 -24.29 -7.60 0.48
N ALA A 28 -24.94 -6.43 0.47
CA ALA A 28 -26.36 -6.33 0.75
C ALA A 28 -27.19 -7.03 -0.35
N ASP A 29 -28.42 -7.45 -0.04
CA ASP A 29 -29.28 -8.13 -1.02
C ASP A 29 -29.59 -7.25 -2.24
N SER A 30 -29.63 -5.91 -2.04
CA SER A 30 -29.86 -4.90 -3.08
C SER A 30 -28.59 -4.28 -3.65
N ALA A 31 -27.41 -4.88 -3.40
CA ALA A 31 -26.15 -4.31 -3.84
C ALA A 31 -25.99 -4.28 -5.35
N SER A 32 -25.09 -3.42 -5.83
CA SER A 32 -24.67 -3.39 -7.24
C SER A 32 -23.16 -3.52 -7.37
N LEU A 33 -22.73 -4.19 -8.43
CA LEU A 33 -21.34 -4.32 -8.84
C LEU A 33 -21.20 -3.86 -10.28
N GLU A 34 -20.36 -2.85 -10.51
CA GLU A 34 -19.94 -2.41 -11.84
C GLU A 34 -18.52 -2.88 -12.11
N TYR A 35 -18.27 -3.41 -13.29
CA TYR A 35 -16.97 -3.88 -13.75
C TYR A 35 -16.79 -3.62 -15.24
N GLU A 36 -15.56 -3.77 -15.75
CA GLU A 36 -15.14 -3.37 -17.10
C GLU A 36 -16.15 -3.70 -18.21
N ASP A 37 -16.73 -4.90 -18.18
CA ASP A 37 -17.58 -5.40 -19.25
C ASP A 37 -19.06 -5.49 -18.87
N GLY A 38 -19.47 -4.93 -17.71
CA GLY A 38 -20.86 -5.04 -17.29
C GLY A 38 -21.21 -4.58 -15.89
N ARG A 39 -22.43 -4.92 -15.52
CA ARG A 39 -23.00 -4.63 -14.21
C ARG A 39 -23.80 -5.84 -13.72
N ALA A 40 -23.73 -6.08 -12.43
CA ALA A 40 -24.57 -7.06 -11.74
C ALA A 40 -25.36 -6.37 -10.62
N ASP A 41 -26.65 -6.62 -10.52
CA ASP A 41 -27.54 -6.08 -9.51
C ASP A 41 -28.08 -7.21 -8.63
N GLY A 42 -28.15 -6.95 -7.33
CA GLY A 42 -28.53 -7.90 -6.30
C GLY A 42 -27.43 -8.92 -5.99
N ARG A 43 -27.45 -9.46 -4.77
CA ARG A 43 -26.45 -10.43 -4.31
C ARG A 43 -26.32 -11.62 -5.26
N GLU A 44 -27.43 -12.21 -5.67
CA GLU A 44 -27.44 -13.37 -6.56
C GLU A 44 -26.78 -13.06 -7.93
N GLY A 45 -27.06 -11.87 -8.50
CA GLY A 45 -26.40 -11.42 -9.73
C GLY A 45 -24.90 -11.21 -9.56
N ILE A 46 -24.49 -10.68 -8.43
CA ILE A 46 -23.08 -10.47 -8.07
C ILE A 46 -22.35 -11.80 -7.89
N ASP A 47 -22.98 -12.79 -7.24
CA ASP A 47 -22.41 -14.14 -7.08
C ASP A 47 -22.19 -14.82 -8.44
N VAL A 48 -23.14 -14.68 -9.37
CA VAL A 48 -23.01 -15.18 -10.75
C VAL A 48 -21.86 -14.48 -11.50
N ALA A 49 -21.74 -13.15 -11.36
CA ALA A 49 -20.67 -12.38 -11.99
C ALA A 49 -19.29 -12.82 -11.49
N TRP A 50 -19.13 -12.99 -10.16
CA TRP A 50 -17.87 -13.48 -9.58
C TRP A 50 -17.57 -14.92 -9.98
N LEU A 51 -18.56 -15.80 -9.99
CA LEU A 51 -18.39 -17.18 -10.44
C LEU A 51 -17.90 -17.23 -11.90
N ALA A 52 -18.52 -16.47 -12.79
CA ALA A 52 -18.12 -16.40 -14.20
C ALA A 52 -16.66 -15.93 -14.34
N ARG A 53 -16.28 -14.89 -13.61
CA ARG A 53 -14.92 -14.32 -13.64
C ARG A 53 -13.87 -15.29 -13.09
N PHE A 54 -14.15 -15.94 -11.96
CA PHE A 54 -13.24 -16.95 -11.41
C PHE A 54 -13.14 -18.20 -12.30
N THR A 55 -14.19 -18.57 -13.01
CA THR A 55 -14.19 -19.69 -13.97
C THR A 55 -13.36 -19.36 -15.21
N ALA A 56 -13.46 -18.14 -15.72
CA ALA A 56 -12.69 -17.68 -16.88
C ALA A 56 -11.17 -17.67 -16.63
N TRP A 57 -10.74 -17.47 -15.38
CA TRP A 57 -9.32 -17.48 -15.01
C TRP A 57 -8.69 -18.87 -14.89
N GLY A 58 -9.48 -19.95 -14.96
CA GLY A 58 -9.00 -21.33 -14.92
C GLY A 58 -8.45 -21.82 -13.58
N PRO A 59 -8.23 -23.14 -13.41
CA PRO A 59 -7.77 -23.74 -12.15
C PRO A 59 -6.27 -23.54 -11.84
N GLY A 60 -5.52 -22.79 -12.63
CA GLY A 60 -4.06 -22.80 -12.67
C GLY A 60 -3.32 -21.78 -11.80
N TYR A 61 -4.00 -20.99 -10.96
CA TYR A 61 -3.29 -20.04 -10.10
C TYR A 61 -3.11 -20.59 -8.68
N GLU A 62 -2.30 -21.65 -8.57
CA GLU A 62 -1.82 -22.13 -7.28
C GLU A 62 -0.67 -21.22 -6.80
N GLY A 63 -0.90 -20.42 -5.76
CA GLY A 63 0.17 -19.85 -4.94
C GLY A 63 0.41 -18.35 -5.00
N GLY A 64 -0.55 -17.51 -5.38
CA GLY A 64 -0.35 -16.06 -5.32
C GLY A 64 -1.61 -15.26 -5.01
N GLN A 65 -1.46 -14.08 -4.43
CA GLN A 65 -2.55 -13.12 -4.31
C GLN A 65 -3.00 -12.68 -5.72
N ARG A 66 -4.27 -12.88 -6.05
CA ARG A 66 -4.82 -12.45 -7.34
C ARG A 66 -4.82 -10.94 -7.45
N ARG A 67 -5.36 -10.25 -6.43
CA ARG A 67 -5.28 -8.80 -6.28
C ARG A 67 -4.42 -8.46 -5.09
N ARG A 68 -3.29 -7.83 -5.34
CA ARG A 68 -2.48 -7.23 -4.30
C ARG A 68 -2.97 -5.81 -4.09
N VAL A 69 -3.60 -5.58 -2.94
CA VAL A 69 -4.02 -4.24 -2.55
C VAL A 69 -2.79 -3.40 -2.26
N ARG A 70 -2.70 -2.23 -2.88
CA ARG A 70 -1.63 -1.26 -2.70
C ARG A 70 -2.01 -0.19 -1.68
N MET A 71 -3.27 0.17 -1.66
CA MET A 71 -3.80 1.20 -0.78
C MET A 71 -5.28 0.98 -0.53
N VAL A 72 -5.73 1.27 0.69
CA VAL A 72 -7.13 1.40 1.04
C VAL A 72 -7.31 2.75 1.70
N GLY A 73 -8.17 3.58 1.16
CA GLY A 73 -8.44 4.93 1.66
C GLY A 73 -9.93 5.16 1.87
N ARG A 74 -10.29 6.04 2.82
CA ARG A 74 -11.67 6.53 2.98
C ARG A 74 -11.81 7.84 2.21
N ILE A 75 -12.71 7.88 1.21
CA ILE A 75 -13.02 9.11 0.47
C ILE A 75 -14.01 9.96 1.28
N GLU A 76 -15.06 9.31 1.81
CA GLU A 76 -16.07 9.93 2.67
C GLU A 76 -16.68 8.87 3.61
N THR A 77 -17.56 9.26 4.51
CA THR A 77 -18.24 8.30 5.39
C THR A 77 -18.95 7.22 4.57
N GLY A 78 -18.52 5.96 4.74
CA GLY A 78 -19.07 4.80 4.04
C GLY A 78 -18.57 4.59 2.60
N LEU A 79 -17.68 5.43 2.07
CA LEU A 79 -17.05 5.22 0.76
C LEU A 79 -15.57 4.90 0.93
N ILE A 80 -15.19 3.68 0.59
CA ILE A 80 -13.83 3.14 0.68
C ILE A 80 -13.27 2.94 -0.72
N HIS A 81 -12.09 3.50 -0.95
CA HIS A 81 -11.32 3.35 -2.19
C HIS A 81 -10.16 2.39 -1.96
N ALA A 82 -9.94 1.45 -2.87
CA ALA A 82 -8.82 0.52 -2.81
C ALA A 82 -8.11 0.43 -4.16
N GLU A 83 -6.83 0.77 -4.22
CA GLU A 83 -5.98 0.50 -5.37
C GLU A 83 -5.36 -0.89 -5.28
N TRP A 84 -5.26 -1.57 -6.41
CA TRP A 84 -4.72 -2.93 -6.45
C TRP A 84 -3.97 -3.22 -7.76
N LEU A 85 -3.12 -4.25 -7.66
CA LEU A 85 -2.49 -4.93 -8.80
C LEU A 85 -3.11 -6.32 -8.91
N GLU A 86 -3.61 -6.68 -10.07
CA GLU A 86 -4.14 -8.00 -10.36
C GLU A 86 -3.20 -8.74 -11.30
N LYS A 87 -2.94 -10.02 -10.99
CA LYS A 87 -2.23 -10.94 -11.88
C LYS A 87 -3.23 -11.85 -12.54
N GLU A 88 -3.26 -11.81 -13.85
CA GLU A 88 -4.10 -12.65 -14.68
C GLU A 88 -3.22 -13.58 -15.53
N ALA A 89 -3.52 -14.88 -15.50
CA ALA A 89 -2.87 -15.83 -16.39
C ALA A 89 -3.80 -16.11 -17.58
N ASP A 90 -3.30 -15.93 -18.81
CA ASP A 90 -4.05 -16.35 -19.99
C ASP A 90 -4.02 -17.87 -20.17
N GLY A 91 -4.87 -18.39 -21.08
CA GLY A 91 -4.96 -19.83 -21.36
C GLY A 91 -3.65 -20.48 -21.84
N ALA A 92 -2.61 -19.71 -22.15
CA ALA A 92 -1.26 -20.15 -22.49
C ALA A 92 -0.30 -20.09 -21.29
N GLY A 93 -0.79 -19.66 -20.10
CA GLY A 93 0.03 -19.53 -18.90
C GLY A 93 0.86 -18.23 -18.84
N VAL A 94 0.65 -17.29 -19.75
CA VAL A 94 1.34 -15.99 -19.70
C VAL A 94 0.67 -15.12 -18.62
N VAL A 95 1.44 -14.72 -17.62
CA VAL A 95 0.96 -13.84 -16.54
C VAL A 95 1.05 -12.39 -16.97
N ARG A 96 -0.09 -11.70 -16.96
CA ARG A 96 -0.17 -10.25 -17.16
C ARG A 96 -0.46 -9.56 -15.84
N GLU A 97 0.15 -8.42 -15.61
CA GLU A 97 -0.18 -7.54 -14.49
C GLU A 97 -1.13 -6.43 -14.99
N ARG A 98 -2.29 -6.33 -14.35
CA ARG A 98 -3.25 -5.24 -14.56
C ARG A 98 -3.35 -4.39 -13.29
N ARG A 99 -3.50 -3.10 -13.46
CA ARG A 99 -3.72 -2.17 -12.35
C ARG A 99 -5.15 -1.69 -12.36
N GLY A 100 -5.65 -1.39 -11.19
CA GLY A 100 -6.99 -0.85 -11.07
C GLY A 100 -7.29 -0.33 -9.68
N TYR A 101 -8.52 0.09 -9.50
CA TYR A 101 -9.07 0.41 -8.19
C TYR A 101 -10.49 -0.12 -8.05
N SER A 102 -10.94 -0.23 -6.82
CA SER A 102 -12.33 -0.54 -6.48
C SER A 102 -12.85 0.51 -5.51
N ASP A 103 -14.01 1.08 -5.81
CA ASP A 103 -14.75 1.94 -4.90
C ASP A 103 -15.88 1.15 -4.26
N PHE A 104 -15.90 1.11 -2.94
CA PHE A 104 -16.89 0.38 -2.15
C PHE A 104 -17.75 1.36 -1.36
N ARG A 105 -19.06 1.34 -1.57
CA ARG A 105 -20.00 1.99 -0.64
C ARG A 105 -20.43 0.98 0.40
N VAL A 106 -20.11 1.26 1.65
CA VAL A 106 -20.37 0.36 2.78
C VAL A 106 -21.28 1.05 3.78
N GLU A 107 -22.43 0.44 4.09
CA GLU A 107 -23.36 0.91 5.09
C GLU A 107 -23.85 -0.27 5.95
N ARG A 108 -24.02 -0.03 7.24
CA ARG A 108 -24.54 -1.01 8.20
C ARG A 108 -23.85 -2.38 8.18
N GLY A 109 -22.55 -2.40 7.84
CA GLY A 109 -21.75 -3.62 7.80
C GLY A 109 -21.94 -4.48 6.54
N ALA A 110 -22.41 -3.89 5.44
CA ALA A 110 -22.51 -4.54 4.14
C ALA A 110 -22.12 -3.60 3.00
N ILE A 111 -21.62 -4.15 1.90
CA ILE A 111 -21.34 -3.43 0.66
C ILE A 111 -22.67 -3.19 -0.07
N LEU A 112 -23.00 -1.93 -0.33
CA LEU A 112 -24.17 -1.53 -1.13
C LEU A 112 -23.85 -1.37 -2.61
N SER A 113 -22.63 -0.92 -2.91
CA SER A 113 -22.14 -0.88 -4.28
C SER A 113 -20.64 -1.05 -4.32
N GLN A 114 -20.17 -1.64 -5.41
CA GLN A 114 -18.76 -1.72 -5.77
C GLN A 114 -18.61 -1.35 -7.23
N GLN A 115 -17.58 -0.55 -7.51
CA GLN A 115 -17.16 -0.24 -8.87
C GLN A 115 -15.71 -0.64 -9.04
N ASP A 116 -15.43 -1.52 -9.99
CA ASP A 116 -14.09 -1.93 -10.38
C ASP A 116 -13.68 -1.20 -11.66
N VAL A 117 -12.54 -0.52 -11.61
CA VAL A 117 -11.96 0.19 -12.76
C VAL A 117 -10.56 -0.35 -13.04
N PHE A 118 -10.29 -0.72 -14.27
CA PHE A 118 -8.98 -1.15 -14.75
C PHE A 118 -8.30 -0.02 -15.52
N TYR A 119 -7.00 0.11 -15.35
CA TYR A 119 -6.21 1.05 -16.14
C TYR A 119 -5.74 0.38 -17.43
N GLU A 120 -5.97 1.01 -18.56
CA GLU A 120 -5.39 0.60 -19.84
C GLU A 120 -3.94 1.09 -19.95
N GLY A 121 -3.00 0.16 -20.14
CA GLY A 121 -1.59 0.45 -20.41
C GLY A 121 -0.79 1.00 -19.20
N ASN A 122 0.36 1.61 -19.49
CA ASN A 122 1.20 2.33 -18.51
C ASN A 122 0.70 3.77 -18.25
N GLY A 123 -0.52 4.10 -18.66
CA GLY A 123 -1.14 5.41 -18.55
C GLY A 123 -1.72 5.70 -17.17
N GLU A 124 -1.83 7.00 -16.85
CA GLU A 124 -2.56 7.49 -15.69
C GLU A 124 -4.06 7.23 -15.86
N PRO A 125 -4.82 7.02 -14.75
CA PRO A 125 -6.25 6.72 -14.83
C PRO A 125 -7.04 7.85 -15.48
N GLU A 126 -7.93 7.51 -16.42
CA GLU A 126 -8.91 8.46 -16.94
C GLU A 126 -9.98 8.72 -15.85
N ILE A 127 -10.19 9.99 -15.53
CA ILE A 127 -11.06 10.40 -14.42
C ILE A 127 -12.52 10.16 -14.82
N ILE A 128 -13.18 9.21 -14.16
CA ILE A 128 -14.65 9.11 -14.23
C ILE A 128 -15.24 10.19 -13.33
N ALA A 129 -16.11 11.01 -13.88
CA ALA A 129 -16.69 12.17 -13.21
C ALA A 129 -17.40 11.80 -11.90
N GLY A 130 -16.88 12.29 -10.77
CA GLY A 130 -17.49 12.15 -9.43
C GLY A 130 -16.58 11.70 -8.31
N THR A 131 -15.49 10.96 -8.60
CA THR A 131 -14.52 10.55 -7.58
C THR A 131 -13.20 11.28 -7.85
N PRO A 132 -12.70 12.12 -6.92
CA PRO A 132 -11.39 12.70 -7.11
C PRO A 132 -10.37 11.56 -7.07
N PRO A 133 -9.53 11.40 -8.12
CA PRO A 133 -8.43 10.46 -8.07
C PRO A 133 -7.54 10.83 -6.89
N LEU A 134 -6.93 9.82 -6.27
CA LEU A 134 -5.84 10.10 -5.33
C LEU A 134 -4.81 10.97 -6.07
N PRO A 135 -4.36 12.05 -5.44
CA PRO A 135 -3.43 12.94 -6.10
C PRO A 135 -2.20 12.15 -6.55
N PRO A 136 -1.80 12.28 -7.81
CA PRO A 136 -0.65 11.56 -8.33
C PRO A 136 0.56 11.85 -7.46
N ARG A 137 1.36 10.82 -7.12
CA ARG A 137 2.62 11.04 -6.38
C ARG A 137 3.59 11.90 -7.18
N LYS A 138 3.50 11.84 -8.51
CA LYS A 138 4.27 12.64 -9.46
C LYS A 138 3.43 13.84 -9.89
N TYR A 139 3.99 15.04 -9.80
CA TYR A 139 3.30 16.33 -9.99
C TYR A 139 2.06 16.51 -9.11
N PRO A 140 2.20 16.29 -7.78
CA PRO A 140 1.06 16.30 -6.89
C PRO A 140 0.48 17.72 -6.77
N PRO A 141 -0.87 17.88 -6.67
CA PRO A 141 -1.50 19.19 -6.50
C PRO A 141 -1.27 19.78 -5.09
N ARG A 142 -0.77 18.98 -4.16
CA ARG A 142 -0.45 19.33 -2.78
C ARG A 142 0.62 18.39 -2.23
N PRO A 143 1.34 18.76 -1.15
CA PRO A 143 2.30 17.86 -0.51
C PRO A 143 1.65 16.53 -0.08
N VAL A 144 2.39 15.45 -0.22
CA VAL A 144 1.99 14.10 0.20
C VAL A 144 2.68 13.79 1.54
N VAL A 145 1.91 13.34 2.52
CA VAL A 145 2.48 12.92 3.80
C VAL A 145 3.06 11.52 3.67
N GLY A 146 4.31 11.36 4.08
CA GLY A 146 4.99 10.09 4.17
C GLY A 146 5.49 9.85 5.59
N VAL A 147 5.64 8.57 5.94
CA VAL A 147 6.21 8.12 7.20
C VAL A 147 7.43 7.25 6.93
N GLY A 148 8.47 7.41 7.75
CA GLY A 148 9.69 6.63 7.65
C GLY A 148 10.15 6.16 9.02
N ALA A 149 11.07 5.19 9.04
CA ALA A 149 11.59 4.62 10.28
C ALA A 149 13.09 4.39 10.26
N VAL A 150 13.74 4.74 11.37
CA VAL A 150 15.00 4.14 11.75
C VAL A 150 14.70 2.99 12.69
N ILE A 151 14.80 1.77 12.18
CA ILE A 151 14.63 0.55 13.00
C ILE A 151 16.00 0.21 13.57
N ALA A 152 16.15 0.36 14.90
CA ALA A 152 17.41 0.12 15.58
C ALA A 152 17.34 -1.12 16.48
N HIS A 153 18.35 -2.00 16.37
CA HIS A 153 18.50 -3.21 17.18
C HIS A 153 19.96 -3.70 17.16
N ASP A 154 20.51 -4.06 18.32
CA ASP A 154 21.86 -4.61 18.49
C ASP A 154 22.93 -3.82 17.72
N ASP A 155 22.99 -2.52 17.94
CA ASP A 155 23.91 -1.58 17.26
C ASP A 155 23.83 -1.64 15.72
N ARG A 156 22.68 -2.00 15.14
CA ARG A 156 22.42 -2.02 13.70
C ARG A 156 21.13 -1.28 13.38
N VAL A 157 21.03 -0.83 12.13
CA VAL A 157 19.83 -0.23 11.56
C VAL A 157 19.39 -0.98 10.30
N VAL A 158 18.10 -0.93 9.98
CA VAL A 158 17.58 -1.52 8.74
C VAL A 158 17.66 -0.49 7.61
N LEU A 159 18.21 -0.91 6.48
CA LEU A 159 18.07 -0.22 5.20
C LEU A 159 17.34 -1.11 4.20
N ILE A 160 16.55 -0.47 3.33
CA ILE A 160 15.85 -1.12 2.22
C ILE A 160 16.37 -0.63 0.88
N LYS A 161 16.34 -1.47 -0.14
CA LYS A 161 16.63 -1.08 -1.52
C LYS A 161 15.32 -0.85 -2.26
N ARG A 162 15.09 0.39 -2.69
CA ARG A 162 13.84 0.81 -3.33
C ARG A 162 13.63 0.14 -4.68
N LYS A 163 12.46 -0.41 -4.90
CA LYS A 163 12.09 -1.02 -6.18
C LYS A 163 11.47 -0.02 -7.16
N PHE A 164 10.82 1.02 -6.65
CA PHE A 164 10.04 1.97 -7.45
C PHE A 164 10.50 3.42 -7.29
N GLU A 165 10.15 4.27 -8.26
CA GLU A 165 10.37 5.71 -8.20
C GLU A 165 9.56 6.39 -7.06
N PRO A 166 10.05 7.51 -6.49
CA PRO A 166 11.34 8.13 -6.78
C PRO A 166 12.52 7.35 -6.17
N LEU A 167 13.69 7.43 -6.82
CA LEU A 167 14.95 6.79 -6.39
C LEU A 167 14.94 5.24 -6.47
N ALA A 168 14.34 4.66 -7.50
CA ALA A 168 14.44 3.23 -7.77
C ALA A 168 15.90 2.74 -7.80
N GLY A 169 16.17 1.59 -7.18
CA GLY A 169 17.51 1.00 -7.06
C GLY A 169 18.41 1.62 -6.00
N GLN A 170 18.01 2.70 -5.33
CA GLN A 170 18.78 3.31 -4.23
C GLN A 170 18.39 2.71 -2.88
N TRP A 171 19.35 2.72 -1.96
CA TRP A 171 19.10 2.38 -0.58
C TRP A 171 18.47 3.57 0.17
N SER A 172 17.61 3.27 1.11
CA SER A 172 16.93 4.27 1.97
C SER A 172 16.47 3.66 3.29
N LEU A 173 15.93 4.51 4.15
CA LEU A 173 15.15 4.07 5.30
C LEU A 173 13.84 3.44 4.82
N PRO A 174 13.30 2.41 5.53
CA PRO A 174 11.97 1.88 5.28
C PRO A 174 10.90 2.92 5.55
N GLY A 175 9.82 2.86 4.79
CA GLY A 175 8.69 3.76 4.93
C GLY A 175 8.00 4.08 3.61
N GLY A 176 6.83 4.66 3.71
CA GLY A 176 5.99 4.96 2.55
C GLY A 176 4.99 6.08 2.78
N THR A 177 3.86 6.00 2.09
CA THR A 177 2.84 7.06 2.13
C THR A 177 1.80 6.73 3.18
N LEU A 178 1.44 7.72 4.01
CA LEU A 178 0.36 7.60 4.96
C LEU A 178 -0.97 7.40 4.22
N GLU A 179 -1.75 6.42 4.65
CA GLU A 179 -3.08 6.17 4.12
C GLU A 179 -4.13 7.08 4.77
N LEU A 180 -5.22 7.34 4.04
CA LEU A 180 -6.30 8.19 4.55
C LEU A 180 -7.00 7.52 5.74
N GLY A 181 -7.10 8.25 6.86
CA GLY A 181 -7.72 7.76 8.09
C GLY A 181 -6.80 6.95 8.99
N GLU A 182 -5.54 6.76 8.60
CA GLU A 182 -4.50 6.10 9.37
C GLU A 182 -3.78 7.10 10.29
N SER A 183 -3.41 6.71 11.50
CA SER A 183 -2.50 7.51 12.31
C SER A 183 -1.07 7.38 11.80
N LEU A 184 -0.20 8.35 12.11
CA LEU A 184 1.20 8.32 11.68
C LEU A 184 1.91 7.06 12.19
N GLU A 185 1.66 6.66 13.44
CA GLU A 185 2.26 5.48 14.07
C GLU A 185 1.74 4.19 13.43
N ALA A 186 0.44 4.12 13.10
CA ALA A 186 -0.12 2.96 12.40
C ALA A 186 0.47 2.84 10.99
N GLY A 187 0.62 3.96 10.29
CA GLY A 187 1.19 4.01 8.94
C GLY A 187 2.63 3.54 8.90
N VAL A 188 3.47 4.03 9.80
CA VAL A 188 4.87 3.61 9.84
C VAL A 188 5.01 2.12 10.20
N ALA A 189 4.22 1.62 11.16
CA ALA A 189 4.25 0.20 11.54
C ALA A 189 3.80 -0.70 10.38
N ARG A 190 2.76 -0.30 9.62
CA ARG A 190 2.29 -1.01 8.43
C ARG A 190 3.36 -1.06 7.35
N GLU A 191 3.93 0.08 6.98
CA GLU A 191 4.99 0.17 5.94
C GLU A 191 6.20 -0.69 6.30
N ILE A 192 6.66 -0.63 7.58
CA ILE A 192 7.76 -1.47 8.04
C ILE A 192 7.43 -2.95 7.85
N ARG A 193 6.24 -3.37 8.24
CA ARG A 193 5.82 -4.77 8.10
C ARG A 193 5.77 -5.20 6.65
N GLU A 194 5.25 -4.34 5.76
CA GLU A 194 5.13 -4.62 4.32
C GLU A 194 6.48 -4.68 3.63
N GLU A 195 7.41 -3.79 3.97
CA GLU A 195 8.73 -3.70 3.32
C GLU A 195 9.78 -4.64 3.92
N THR A 196 9.67 -4.94 5.22
CA THR A 196 10.76 -5.63 5.95
C THR A 196 10.34 -6.92 6.66
N GLY A 197 9.03 -7.21 6.77
CA GLY A 197 8.52 -8.35 7.54
C GLY A 197 8.68 -8.24 9.05
N LEU A 198 9.14 -7.10 9.57
CA LEU A 198 9.32 -6.87 10.99
C LEU A 198 8.06 -6.28 11.64
N ASP A 199 7.73 -6.75 12.84
CA ASP A 199 6.81 -6.08 13.75
C ASP A 199 7.62 -5.16 14.65
N VAL A 200 7.15 -3.90 14.80
CA VAL A 200 7.90 -2.89 15.55
C VAL A 200 7.05 -2.20 16.61
N GLU A 201 7.71 -1.80 17.67
CA GLU A 201 7.23 -0.76 18.57
C GLU A 201 7.69 0.58 18.01
N VAL A 202 6.72 1.47 17.78
CA VAL A 202 6.98 2.82 17.30
C VAL A 202 7.29 3.72 18.48
N GLY A 203 8.48 4.29 18.48
CA GLY A 203 8.97 5.22 19.49
C GLY A 203 8.77 6.68 19.09
N PRO A 204 9.65 7.58 19.55
CA PRO A 204 9.51 9.01 19.30
C PRO A 204 9.76 9.38 17.83
N VAL A 205 9.20 10.54 17.43
CA VAL A 205 9.54 11.20 16.18
C VAL A 205 11.01 11.63 16.23
N VAL A 206 11.78 11.22 15.23
CA VAL A 206 13.17 11.63 15.04
C VAL A 206 13.22 12.98 14.36
N GLU A 207 12.51 13.13 13.25
CA GLU A 207 12.49 14.37 12.48
C GLU A 207 11.25 14.50 11.61
N VAL A 208 10.86 15.75 11.33
CA VAL A 208 9.85 16.11 10.31
C VAL A 208 10.53 17.07 9.34
N PHE A 209 10.44 16.77 8.04
CA PHE A 209 11.07 17.60 7.01
C PHE A 209 10.38 17.47 5.66
N ASP A 210 10.61 18.49 4.80
CA ASP A 210 10.15 18.49 3.42
C ASP A 210 11.15 17.79 2.51
N ARG A 211 10.62 17.06 1.52
CA ARG A 211 11.37 16.55 0.39
C ARG A 211 10.75 17.01 -0.91
N ILE A 212 11.37 17.97 -1.57
CA ILE A 212 10.93 18.52 -2.83
C ILE A 212 11.92 18.11 -3.91
N LEU A 213 11.42 17.43 -4.95
CA LEU A 213 12.20 17.08 -6.13
C LEU A 213 11.64 17.82 -7.34
N LEU A 214 12.53 18.45 -8.09
CA LEU A 214 12.18 19.19 -9.31
C LEU A 214 12.52 18.35 -10.53
N ASP A 215 11.75 18.53 -11.60
CA ASP A 215 12.09 17.99 -12.91
C ASP A 215 13.13 18.90 -13.63
N THR A 216 13.50 18.50 -14.85
CA THR A 216 14.47 19.24 -15.68
C THR A 216 13.98 20.62 -16.13
N GLU A 217 12.70 20.91 -15.99
CA GLU A 217 12.08 22.20 -16.30
C GLU A 217 11.88 23.07 -15.04
N GLY A 218 12.32 22.58 -13.86
CA GLY A 218 12.19 23.27 -12.59
C GLY A 218 10.79 23.19 -11.96
N ARG A 219 9.90 22.33 -12.45
CA ARG A 219 8.58 22.09 -11.87
C ARG A 219 8.68 21.11 -10.71
N VAL A 220 7.84 21.27 -9.70
CA VAL A 220 7.77 20.33 -8.59
C VAL A 220 7.27 18.98 -9.09
N GLN A 221 8.17 18.01 -9.21
CA GLN A 221 7.85 16.65 -9.64
C GLN A 221 7.35 15.78 -8.48
N TYR A 222 7.96 15.95 -7.28
CA TYR A 222 7.51 15.31 -6.04
C TYR A 222 7.60 16.30 -4.89
N HIS A 223 6.63 16.26 -3.99
CA HIS A 223 6.65 17.03 -2.76
C HIS A 223 6.08 16.19 -1.62
N PHE A 224 6.97 15.78 -0.71
CA PHE A 224 6.61 15.01 0.47
C PHE A 224 6.85 15.84 1.74
N VAL A 225 5.97 15.67 2.74
CA VAL A 225 6.24 15.98 4.13
C VAL A 225 6.51 14.64 4.82
N LEU A 226 7.74 14.41 5.27
CA LEU A 226 8.18 13.15 5.84
C LEU A 226 8.25 13.25 7.36
N VAL A 227 7.70 12.23 8.03
CA VAL A 227 7.75 12.08 9.49
C VAL A 227 8.50 10.80 9.80
N ASP A 228 9.75 10.91 10.23
CA ASP A 228 10.59 9.76 10.54
C ASP A 228 10.56 9.44 12.03
N TYR A 229 10.37 8.16 12.35
CA TYR A 229 10.28 7.62 13.70
C TYR A 229 11.49 6.76 14.04
N LEU A 230 11.86 6.74 15.32
CA LEU A 230 12.70 5.70 15.87
C LEU A 230 11.81 4.50 16.23
N CYS A 231 12.18 3.31 15.75
CA CYS A 231 11.46 2.09 16.00
C CYS A 231 12.38 0.99 16.54
N ARG A 232 11.84 0.08 17.36
CA ARG A 232 12.55 -1.15 17.74
C ARG A 232 11.75 -2.38 17.32
N PRO A 233 12.39 -3.45 16.83
CA PRO A 233 11.69 -4.68 16.48
C PRO A 233 11.19 -5.38 17.74
N ILE A 234 9.95 -5.86 17.67
CA ILE A 234 9.30 -6.68 18.72
C ILE A 234 8.90 -8.07 18.21
N GLY A 235 9.04 -8.32 16.89
CA GLY A 235 8.71 -9.60 16.27
C GLY A 235 9.01 -9.60 14.78
N GLY A 236 8.67 -10.70 14.10
CA GLY A 236 8.91 -10.89 12.69
C GLY A 236 10.35 -11.34 12.37
N HIS A 237 10.65 -11.42 11.07
CA HIS A 237 11.99 -11.72 10.56
C HIS A 237 12.29 -10.77 9.41
N LEU A 238 13.50 -10.19 9.39
CA LEU A 238 13.90 -9.31 8.29
C LEU A 238 13.89 -10.06 6.97
N GLN A 239 12.99 -9.67 6.10
CA GLN A 239 12.83 -10.20 4.76
C GLN A 239 12.29 -9.10 3.85
N ALA A 240 12.93 -8.89 2.71
CA ALA A 240 12.45 -7.94 1.71
C ALA A 240 11.02 -8.25 1.30
N GLY A 241 10.14 -7.29 1.46
CA GLY A 241 8.76 -7.34 0.99
C GLY A 241 8.67 -7.17 -0.53
N SER A 242 7.46 -7.21 -1.04
CA SER A 242 7.24 -7.14 -2.49
C SER A 242 7.55 -5.78 -3.11
N ASP A 243 7.60 -4.72 -2.31
CA ASP A 243 7.76 -3.32 -2.75
C ASP A 243 9.21 -2.83 -2.67
N VAL A 244 10.11 -3.67 -2.16
CA VAL A 244 11.54 -3.43 -2.08
C VAL A 244 12.32 -4.56 -2.75
N ASP A 245 13.51 -4.24 -3.27
CA ASP A 245 14.39 -5.24 -3.89
C ASP A 245 15.22 -5.99 -2.86
N ASP A 246 15.53 -5.35 -1.72
CA ASP A 246 16.34 -5.91 -0.66
C ASP A 246 16.09 -5.20 0.68
N ALA A 247 16.39 -5.88 1.81
CA ALA A 247 16.33 -5.34 3.17
C ALA A 247 17.46 -5.93 4.01
N VAL A 248 18.27 -5.09 4.64
CA VAL A 248 19.49 -5.53 5.35
C VAL A 248 19.67 -4.82 6.70
N TRP A 249 20.28 -5.53 7.66
CA TRP A 249 20.82 -4.94 8.87
C TRP A 249 22.21 -4.40 8.60
N VAL A 250 22.43 -3.11 8.90
CA VAL A 250 23.66 -2.38 8.63
C VAL A 250 24.23 -1.80 9.93
N ALA A 251 25.51 -1.97 10.17
CA ALA A 251 26.18 -1.26 11.27
C ALA A 251 26.22 0.24 10.97
N PRO A 252 26.10 1.14 11.97
CA PRO A 252 26.15 2.58 11.75
C PRO A 252 27.40 3.05 11.00
N SER A 253 28.55 2.41 11.24
CA SER A 253 29.82 2.69 10.54
C SER A 253 29.74 2.44 9.04
N ASP A 254 28.86 1.55 8.60
CA ASP A 254 28.77 1.06 7.22
C ASP A 254 27.65 1.73 6.41
N VAL A 255 26.79 2.51 7.07
CA VAL A 255 25.66 3.21 6.44
C VAL A 255 26.11 4.07 5.25
N SER A 256 27.27 4.72 5.36
CA SER A 256 27.82 5.55 4.28
C SER A 256 28.15 4.78 3.01
N SER A 257 28.48 3.47 3.11
CA SER A 257 28.77 2.61 1.96
C SER A 257 27.53 2.28 1.11
N TYR A 258 26.34 2.45 1.67
CA TYR A 258 25.07 2.24 0.97
C TYR A 258 24.61 3.45 0.16
N HIS A 259 25.35 4.56 0.22
CA HIS A 259 25.06 5.79 -0.53
C HIS A 259 23.63 6.31 -0.35
N ILE A 260 23.06 6.16 0.85
CA ILE A 260 21.79 6.79 1.19
C ILE A 260 21.92 8.30 1.12
N THR A 261 20.80 9.02 1.03
CA THR A 261 20.84 10.48 0.94
C THR A 261 21.47 11.11 2.19
N PRO A 262 22.17 12.26 2.07
CA PRO A 262 22.74 12.95 3.23
C PRO A 262 21.70 13.23 4.33
N LYS A 263 20.45 13.50 3.93
CA LYS A 263 19.34 13.70 4.88
C LYS A 263 19.02 12.42 5.65
N ALA A 264 18.93 11.28 4.96
CA ALA A 264 18.69 10.00 5.61
C ALA A 264 19.84 9.61 6.57
N THR A 265 21.09 9.90 6.19
CA THR A 265 22.24 9.71 7.09
C THR A 265 22.09 10.51 8.38
N ALA A 266 21.76 11.81 8.26
CA ALA A 266 21.56 12.66 9.43
C ALA A 266 20.39 12.19 10.33
N VAL A 267 19.32 11.66 9.73
CA VAL A 267 18.19 11.08 10.47
C VAL A 267 18.64 9.82 11.23
N VAL A 268 19.44 8.94 10.62
CA VAL A 268 20.01 7.76 11.29
C VAL A 268 20.86 8.17 12.49
N GLU A 269 21.80 9.11 12.30
CA GLU A 269 22.68 9.60 13.37
C GLU A 269 21.87 10.16 14.55
N ARG A 270 20.86 10.98 14.24
CA ARG A 270 19.97 11.55 15.25
C ARG A 270 19.18 10.47 16.00
N ALA A 271 18.58 9.52 15.27
CA ALA A 271 17.84 8.43 15.86
C ALA A 271 18.69 7.59 16.82
N LEU A 272 19.92 7.24 16.42
CA LEU A 272 20.83 6.47 17.26
C LEU A 272 21.21 7.21 18.54
N SER A 273 21.29 8.54 18.52
CA SER A 273 21.52 9.35 19.74
C SER A 273 20.32 9.33 20.71
N MET A 274 19.13 8.98 20.23
CA MET A 274 17.88 8.92 21.01
C MET A 274 17.63 7.54 21.65
N VAL A 275 18.26 6.48 21.14
CA VAL A 275 18.00 5.08 21.58
C VAL A 275 18.08 4.88 23.09
N PRO A 276 19.04 5.46 23.84
CA PRO A 276 19.17 5.22 25.28
C PRO A 276 17.91 5.58 26.08
N ASP A 277 17.16 6.57 25.64
CA ASP A 277 16.02 7.14 26.38
C ASP A 277 14.66 6.82 25.75
N ALA A 278 14.64 6.24 24.54
CA ALA A 278 13.45 6.21 23.68
C ALA A 278 12.42 5.14 24.06
N PHE A 279 12.85 4.06 24.74
CA PHE A 279 12.04 2.90 25.05
C PHE A 279 12.17 2.48 26.54
N ALA A 280 12.45 3.45 27.41
CA ALA A 280 12.62 3.28 28.85
C ALA A 280 11.28 3.14 29.61
#